data_aad9fa94b0cb547ceedccde39b32fcab
#
_entry.id   aad9fa94b0cb547ceedccde39b32fcab
#
_cell.length_a   1.000
_cell.length_b   1.000
_cell.length_c   1.000
_cell.angle_alpha   90.00
_cell.angle_beta   90.00
_cell.angle_gamma   90.00
#
_symmetry.space_group_name_H-M   'P 1'
#
loop_
_entity.id
_entity.type
_entity.pdbx_description
1 polymer ?
#
loop_
_entity_poly.entity_id
_entity_poly.type
_entity_poly.pdbx_seq_one_letter_code
_entity_poly.pdbx_strand_id
1 'polypeptide(L)'
;MNTPTTLKYTKSDEWFDPANGAIGITDYAQNQLSDIVFVEILVEEGDVLEVGKPIASVESVKASAEIYSPVAGKVSAVNKGLSDKPETLNSDPFGEGWMIKIEGGTVSGEAMDAAAYIKNCEERTH
;
A
#
# COMPACT_ATOMS: atom_id res chain seq x y z
N MET A 1 15.84 3.19 3.71
CA MET A 1 14.46 3.02 3.20
C MET A 1 14.50 2.62 1.73
N ASN A 2 13.78 1.55 1.40
CA ASN A 2 13.68 1.10 0.01
C ASN A 2 12.52 1.85 -0.69
N THR A 3 12.79 2.41 -1.87
CA THR A 3 11.79 3.17 -2.63
C THR A 3 11.97 2.89 -4.12
N PRO A 4 11.41 1.76 -4.61
CA PRO A 4 11.56 1.39 -6.02
C PRO A 4 11.11 2.51 -6.98
N THR A 5 11.88 2.74 -8.04
CA THR A 5 11.65 3.84 -8.98
C THR A 5 10.55 3.54 -10.02
N THR A 6 10.11 2.28 -10.09
CA THR A 6 9.09 1.85 -11.05
C THR A 6 7.65 2.00 -10.51
N LEU A 7 7.52 2.40 -9.25
CA LEU A 7 6.23 2.50 -8.58
C LEU A 7 5.77 3.95 -8.46
N LYS A 8 4.48 4.11 -8.17
CA LYS A 8 3.89 5.40 -7.80
C LYS A 8 3.53 5.36 -6.32
N TYR A 9 3.54 6.51 -5.67
CA TYR A 9 3.38 6.62 -4.21
C TYR A 9 2.36 7.69 -3.84
N THR A 10 1.74 7.52 -2.66
CA THR A 10 0.81 8.52 -2.12
C THR A 10 1.34 9.12 -0.82
N LYS A 11 0.75 10.24 -0.41
CA LYS A 11 1.08 10.89 0.86
C LYS A 11 0.65 10.06 2.07
N SER A 12 -0.27 9.13 1.88
CA SER A 12 -0.73 8.21 2.94
C SER A 12 0.02 6.89 2.93
N ASP A 13 1.15 6.84 2.19
CA ASP A 13 2.13 5.75 2.24
C ASP A 13 1.67 4.43 1.60
N GLU A 14 0.85 4.53 0.56
CA GLU A 14 0.57 3.39 -0.32
C GLU A 14 1.45 3.46 -1.56
N TRP A 15 1.75 2.30 -2.13
CA TRP A 15 2.41 2.22 -3.42
C TRP A 15 1.51 1.53 -4.44
N PHE A 16 1.70 1.87 -5.70
CA PHE A 16 0.98 1.28 -6.83
C PHE A 16 1.99 0.92 -7.93
N ASP A 17 1.88 -0.31 -8.44
CA ASP A 17 2.70 -0.77 -9.56
C ASP A 17 1.87 -0.72 -10.85
N PRO A 18 2.13 0.25 -11.75
CA PRO A 18 1.36 0.33 -12.99
C PRO A 18 1.58 -0.84 -13.95
N ALA A 19 2.64 -1.64 -13.75
CA ALA A 19 2.92 -2.79 -14.60
C ALA A 19 1.96 -3.96 -14.34
N ASN A 20 1.52 -4.16 -13.09
CA ASN A 20 0.67 -5.30 -12.73
C ASN A 20 -0.55 -4.94 -11.87
N GLY A 21 -0.70 -3.66 -11.53
CA GLY A 21 -1.82 -3.20 -10.72
C GLY A 21 -1.72 -3.46 -9.23
N ALA A 22 -0.58 -3.96 -8.74
CA ALA A 22 -0.42 -4.27 -7.32
C ALA A 22 -0.37 -3.01 -6.46
N ILE A 23 -0.94 -3.11 -5.26
CA ILE A 23 -1.00 -2.03 -4.26
C ILE A 23 -0.57 -2.60 -2.91
N GLY A 24 0.17 -1.81 -2.15
CA GLY A 24 0.56 -2.16 -0.78
C GLY A 24 1.02 -0.94 -0.01
N ILE A 25 1.59 -1.15 1.17
CA ILE A 25 2.17 -0.09 1.97
C ILE A 25 3.68 0.04 1.70
N THR A 26 4.21 1.24 1.88
CA THR A 26 5.62 1.51 1.60
C THR A 26 6.52 1.03 2.73
N ASP A 27 7.82 0.96 2.44
CA ASP A 27 8.83 0.66 3.45
C ASP A 27 8.81 1.71 4.58
N TYR A 28 8.60 2.98 4.22
CA TYR A 28 8.44 4.04 5.21
C TYR A 28 7.26 3.76 6.15
N ALA A 29 6.11 3.34 5.60
CA ALA A 29 4.92 3.05 6.40
C ALA A 29 5.17 1.91 7.39
N GLN A 30 5.74 0.80 6.94
CA GLN A 30 5.99 -0.34 7.82
C GLN A 30 7.02 0.00 8.90
N ASN A 31 7.98 0.84 8.57
CA ASN A 31 8.99 1.27 9.55
C ASN A 31 8.37 2.15 10.64
N GLN A 32 7.43 3.04 10.26
CA GLN A 32 6.70 3.89 11.23
C GLN A 32 5.76 3.07 12.11
N LEU A 33 5.17 2.01 11.56
CA LEU A 33 4.26 1.14 12.30
C LEU A 33 5.00 0.16 13.21
N SER A 34 6.24 -0.16 12.91
CA SER A 34 7.02 -1.20 13.58
C SER A 34 6.41 -2.59 13.33
N ASP A 35 6.49 -3.51 14.28
CA ASP A 35 6.05 -4.90 14.08
C ASP A 35 4.55 -4.98 13.81
N ILE A 36 4.18 -5.37 12.61
CA ILE A 36 2.79 -5.53 12.20
C ILE A 36 2.30 -6.90 12.65
N VAL A 37 1.19 -6.92 13.38
CA VAL A 37 0.66 -8.12 14.02
C VAL A 37 -0.70 -8.54 13.45
N PHE A 38 -1.37 -7.67 12.67
CA PHE A 38 -2.69 -7.96 12.11
C PHE A 38 -2.90 -7.20 10.81
N VAL A 39 -3.46 -7.89 9.81
CA VAL A 39 -3.85 -7.29 8.52
C VAL A 39 -5.22 -7.83 8.15
N GLU A 40 -6.16 -6.94 7.82
CA GLU A 40 -7.45 -7.32 7.28
C GLU A 40 -7.67 -6.63 5.95
N ILE A 41 -7.89 -7.40 4.88
CA ILE A 41 -8.23 -6.86 3.57
C ILE A 41 -9.75 -6.65 3.55
N LEU A 42 -10.18 -5.43 3.25
CA LEU A 42 -11.59 -5.01 3.36
C LEU A 42 -12.36 -5.14 2.05
N VAL A 43 -11.71 -5.53 0.96
CA VAL A 43 -12.31 -5.62 -0.37
C VAL A 43 -12.14 -7.02 -0.93
N GLU A 44 -12.92 -7.35 -1.97
CA GLU A 44 -12.91 -8.66 -2.62
C GLU A 44 -12.72 -8.50 -4.12
N GLU A 45 -12.34 -9.60 -4.78
CA GLU A 45 -12.27 -9.63 -6.25
C GLU A 45 -13.61 -9.21 -6.84
N GLY A 46 -13.55 -8.34 -7.83
CA GLY A 46 -14.73 -7.81 -8.50
C GLY A 46 -15.24 -6.49 -7.95
N ASP A 47 -14.78 -6.07 -6.77
CA ASP A 47 -15.19 -4.78 -6.22
C ASP A 47 -14.64 -3.64 -7.08
N VAL A 48 -15.46 -2.60 -7.26
CA VAL A 48 -15.05 -1.38 -7.97
C VAL A 48 -14.63 -0.34 -6.94
N LEU A 49 -13.43 0.18 -7.10
CA LEU A 49 -12.85 1.13 -6.15
C LEU A 49 -12.73 2.52 -6.75
N GLU A 50 -12.87 3.52 -5.89
CA GLU A 50 -12.53 4.90 -6.20
C GLU A 50 -11.27 5.27 -5.42
N VAL A 51 -10.56 6.31 -5.89
CA VAL A 51 -9.40 6.84 -5.17
C VAL A 51 -9.81 7.22 -3.75
N GLY A 52 -9.04 6.78 -2.77
CA GLY A 52 -9.30 7.08 -1.35
C GLY A 52 -10.21 6.09 -0.63
N LYS A 53 -10.73 5.08 -1.31
CA LYS A 53 -11.56 4.06 -0.64
C LYS A 53 -10.67 3.17 0.24
N PRO A 54 -11.07 2.88 1.50
CA PRO A 54 -10.32 1.96 2.35
C PRO A 54 -10.25 0.56 1.74
N ILE A 55 -9.06 -0.01 1.70
CA ILE A 55 -8.83 -1.35 1.14
C ILE A 55 -8.34 -2.35 2.18
N ALA A 56 -7.75 -1.86 3.26
CA ALA A 56 -7.22 -2.74 4.30
C ALA A 56 -7.11 -1.99 5.62
N SER A 57 -7.06 -2.76 6.70
CA SER A 57 -6.78 -2.29 8.05
C SER A 57 -5.54 -3.03 8.55
N VAL A 58 -4.62 -2.32 9.16
CA VAL A 58 -3.36 -2.87 9.64
C VAL A 58 -3.16 -2.48 11.09
N GLU A 59 -2.77 -3.42 11.94
CA GLU A 59 -2.43 -3.15 13.33
C GLU A 59 -0.99 -3.58 13.62
N SER A 60 -0.31 -2.75 14.37
CA SER A 60 1.05 -3.03 14.85
C SER A 60 1.06 -3.03 16.37
N VAL A 61 2.23 -3.32 16.95
CA VAL A 61 2.39 -3.32 18.42
C VAL A 61 2.18 -1.93 19.02
N LYS A 62 2.24 -0.86 18.24
CA LYS A 62 2.11 0.51 18.77
C LYS A 62 0.99 1.34 18.15
N ALA A 63 0.40 0.92 17.02
CA ALA A 63 -0.57 1.76 16.31
C ALA A 63 -1.46 0.94 15.38
N SER A 64 -2.53 1.55 14.91
CA SER A 64 -3.35 1.00 13.83
C SER A 64 -3.48 2.03 12.72
N ALA A 65 -3.72 1.54 11.49
CA ALA A 65 -3.84 2.40 10.32
C ALA A 65 -4.82 1.79 9.31
N GLU A 66 -5.51 2.64 8.56
CA GLU A 66 -6.27 2.22 7.41
C GLU A 66 -5.44 2.50 6.16
N ILE A 67 -5.56 1.62 5.17
CA ILE A 67 -4.86 1.74 3.90
C ILE A 67 -5.91 2.07 2.83
N TYR A 68 -5.62 3.09 2.03
CA TYR A 68 -6.57 3.61 1.04
C TYR A 68 -6.08 3.30 -0.37
N SER A 69 -7.03 3.16 -1.31
CA SER A 69 -6.67 2.92 -2.71
C SER A 69 -6.09 4.18 -3.35
N PRO A 70 -4.88 4.09 -3.94
CA PRO A 70 -4.31 5.21 -4.69
C PRO A 70 -4.90 5.36 -6.10
N VAL A 71 -5.71 4.38 -6.53
CA VAL A 71 -6.24 4.34 -7.91
C VAL A 71 -7.72 3.97 -7.91
N ALA A 72 -8.41 4.36 -8.97
CA ALA A 72 -9.75 3.88 -9.28
C ALA A 72 -9.63 2.67 -10.22
N GLY A 73 -10.47 1.66 -10.02
CA GLY A 73 -10.45 0.47 -10.85
C GLY A 73 -11.16 -0.70 -10.20
N LYS A 74 -11.07 -1.86 -10.84
CA LYS A 74 -11.71 -3.08 -10.36
C LYS A 74 -10.69 -4.02 -9.73
N VAL A 75 -11.00 -4.54 -8.54
CA VAL A 75 -10.11 -5.47 -7.85
C VAL A 75 -10.02 -6.78 -8.65
N SER A 76 -8.82 -7.15 -9.09
CA SER A 76 -8.57 -8.38 -9.83
C SER A 76 -8.00 -9.50 -8.97
N ALA A 77 -7.37 -9.16 -7.85
CA ALA A 77 -6.80 -10.16 -6.93
C ALA A 77 -6.66 -9.57 -5.53
N VAL A 78 -6.72 -10.45 -4.54
CA VAL A 78 -6.53 -10.12 -3.12
C VAL A 78 -5.51 -11.10 -2.53
N ASN A 79 -4.52 -10.59 -1.81
CA ASN A 79 -3.49 -11.41 -1.18
C ASN A 79 -3.97 -11.93 0.18
N LYS A 80 -4.73 -13.01 0.16
CA LYS A 80 -5.32 -13.58 1.37
C LYS A 80 -4.28 -14.12 2.36
N GLY A 81 -3.11 -14.47 1.87
CA GLY A 81 -2.02 -14.98 2.72
C GLY A 81 -1.48 -13.98 3.73
N LEU A 82 -1.68 -12.68 3.50
CA LEU A 82 -1.22 -11.65 4.43
C LEU A 82 -1.88 -11.75 5.80
N SER A 83 -3.15 -12.16 5.86
CA SER A 83 -3.86 -12.31 7.15
C SER A 83 -3.20 -13.36 8.04
N ASP A 84 -2.58 -14.38 7.44
CA ASP A 84 -1.87 -15.44 8.16
C ASP A 84 -0.43 -15.06 8.49
N LYS A 85 0.15 -14.14 7.73
CA LYS A 85 1.55 -13.72 7.87
C LYS A 85 1.68 -12.20 7.79
N PRO A 86 1.10 -11.45 8.73
CA PRO A 86 1.12 -9.99 8.67
C PRO A 86 2.54 -9.41 8.72
N GLU A 87 3.50 -10.10 9.30
CA GLU A 87 4.90 -9.70 9.34
C GLU A 87 5.56 -9.59 7.96
N THR A 88 4.92 -10.11 6.92
CA THR A 88 5.40 -9.96 5.54
C THR A 88 5.44 -8.49 5.14
N LEU A 89 4.54 -7.67 5.68
CA LEU A 89 4.54 -6.24 5.41
C LEU A 89 5.82 -5.56 5.92
N ASN A 90 6.42 -6.11 6.97
CA ASN A 90 7.70 -5.60 7.49
C ASN A 90 8.88 -6.09 6.68
N SER A 91 8.88 -7.37 6.30
CA SER A 91 10.02 -8.00 5.65
C SER A 91 10.09 -7.76 4.16
N ASP A 92 8.95 -7.64 3.48
CA ASP A 92 8.90 -7.54 2.02
C ASP A 92 7.69 -6.73 1.55
N PRO A 93 7.61 -5.44 1.90
CA PRO A 93 6.42 -4.63 1.60
C PRO A 93 6.15 -4.43 0.11
N PHE A 94 7.16 -4.52 -0.75
CA PHE A 94 7.03 -4.31 -2.19
C PHE A 94 6.91 -5.62 -2.99
N GLY A 95 7.16 -6.76 -2.37
CA GLY A 95 7.07 -8.08 -3.01
C GLY A 95 5.89 -8.88 -2.47
N GLU A 96 6.18 -9.82 -1.58
CA GLU A 96 5.16 -10.69 -1.00
C GLU A 96 4.10 -9.92 -0.20
N GLY A 97 4.40 -8.69 0.21
CA GLY A 97 3.49 -7.82 0.97
C GLY A 97 2.46 -7.07 0.15
N TRP A 98 2.29 -7.38 -1.13
CA TRP A 98 1.22 -6.75 -1.90
C TRP A 98 -0.14 -7.10 -1.29
N MET A 99 -1.07 -6.15 -1.28
CA MET A 99 -2.38 -6.33 -0.66
C MET A 99 -3.46 -6.72 -1.66
N ILE A 100 -3.60 -5.94 -2.73
CA ILE A 100 -4.58 -6.19 -3.80
C ILE A 100 -3.96 -5.86 -5.15
N LYS A 101 -4.63 -6.31 -6.22
CA LYS A 101 -4.30 -5.90 -7.59
C LYS A 101 -5.55 -5.34 -8.25
N ILE A 102 -5.35 -4.32 -9.09
CA ILE A 102 -6.43 -3.58 -9.77
C ILE A 102 -6.29 -3.72 -11.27
N GLU A 103 -7.41 -3.92 -11.97
CA GLU A 103 -7.50 -3.84 -13.42
C GLU A 103 -7.93 -2.44 -13.84
N GLY A 104 -7.31 -1.92 -14.89
CA GLY A 104 -7.70 -0.63 -15.47
C GLY A 104 -7.49 0.56 -14.56
N GLY A 105 -6.56 0.44 -13.62
CA GLY A 105 -6.32 1.47 -12.62
C GLY A 105 -5.95 2.82 -13.21
N THR A 106 -6.66 3.87 -12.78
CA THR A 106 -6.34 5.25 -13.12
C THR A 106 -5.68 5.89 -11.91
N VAL A 107 -4.41 6.24 -12.05
CA VAL A 107 -3.62 6.82 -10.97
C VAL A 107 -4.10 8.23 -10.65
N SER A 108 -4.22 8.54 -9.35
CA SER A 108 -4.54 9.90 -8.90
C SER A 108 -3.50 10.90 -9.39
N GLY A 109 -3.94 12.11 -9.74
CA GLY A 109 -3.02 13.20 -10.08
C GLY A 109 -2.12 13.63 -8.94
N GLU A 110 -2.42 13.20 -7.71
CA GLU A 110 -1.60 13.47 -6.53
C GLU A 110 -0.53 12.41 -6.28
N ALA A 111 -0.51 11.33 -7.08
CA ALA A 111 0.50 10.28 -6.93
C ALA A 111 1.90 10.82 -7.25
N MET A 112 2.86 10.39 -6.47
CA MET A 112 4.25 10.83 -6.55
C MET A 112 5.14 9.75 -7.15
N ASP A 113 6.21 10.17 -7.83
CA ASP A 113 7.28 9.24 -8.18
C ASP A 113 8.17 9.00 -6.95
N ALA A 114 9.17 8.11 -7.08
CA ALA A 114 10.04 7.75 -5.97
C ALA A 114 10.77 8.96 -5.39
N ALA A 115 11.30 9.84 -6.24
CA ALA A 115 12.07 11.01 -5.78
C ALA A 115 11.20 11.98 -4.98
N ALA A 116 9.98 12.26 -5.46
CA ALA A 116 9.05 13.14 -4.76
C ALA A 116 8.59 12.53 -3.45
N TYR A 117 8.36 11.22 -3.43
CA TYR A 117 7.95 10.53 -2.22
C TYR A 117 9.06 10.53 -1.16
N ILE A 118 10.30 10.27 -1.55
CA ILE A 118 11.46 10.32 -0.62
C ILE A 118 11.53 11.69 0.04
N LYS A 119 11.40 12.76 -0.75
CA LYS A 119 11.41 14.13 -0.23
C LYS A 119 10.26 14.36 0.75
N ASN A 120 9.08 13.85 0.43
CA ASN A 120 7.90 13.95 1.31
C ASN A 120 8.17 13.25 2.65
N CYS A 121 8.78 12.07 2.64
CA CYS A 121 9.13 11.34 3.85
C CYS A 121 10.15 12.11 4.70
N GLU A 122 11.18 12.69 4.07
CA GLU A 122 12.19 13.48 4.76
C GLU A 122 11.57 14.70 5.45
N GLU A 123 10.63 15.37 4.80
CA GLU A 123 9.94 16.54 5.38
C GLU A 123 9.07 16.14 6.57
N ARG A 124 8.52 14.92 6.58
CA ARG A 124 7.68 14.44 7.68
C ARG A 124 8.47 13.98 8.90
N THR A 125 9.74 13.63 8.73
CA THR A 125 10.56 13.10 9.83
C THR A 125 11.30 14.18 10.63
N HIS A 126 11.09 15.42 10.31
CA HIS A 126 11.72 16.55 11.02
C HIS A 126 10.99 16.90 12.31
#